data_8172fe69d459653ae086d8126e7a0827
#
_entry.id   8172fe69d459653ae086d8126e7a0827
#
_cell.length_a   1.000
_cell.length_b   1.000
_cell.length_c   1.000
_cell.angle_alpha   90.00
_cell.angle_beta   90.00
_cell.angle_gamma   90.00
#
_symmetry.space_group_name_H-M   'P 1'
#
loop_
_entity.id
_entity.type
_entity.pdbx_description
1 polymer ?
#
loop_
_entity_poly.entity_id
_entity_poly.type
_entity_poly.pdbx_seq_one_letter_code
_entity_poly.pdbx_strand_id
1 'polypeptide(L)'
;MFKCKYCGKEFETKEQLGGHIVWCKESPNRNGHSGFKKYDDVPEEDMGKKVIMRNCDKHGYTEFTLRKDGVYRCKKCAADAVQRRRRKLKEELVAYKGGKCEKCGYDECIAALEFHHINPDEKEFGISTTGVTRSLEVLKKEADKCVLLCCNCHRKLHWLLDGGVPVDLKTFLKK
;
A
#
# COMPACT_ATOMS: atom_id res chain seq x y z
N MET A 1 26.73 23.70 -16.00
CA MET A 1 26.02 24.06 -14.75
C MET A 1 24.54 24.24 -15.05
N PHE A 2 23.68 23.71 -14.18
CA PHE A 2 22.23 23.74 -14.34
C PHE A 2 21.62 24.70 -13.30
N LYS A 3 20.82 25.67 -13.75
CA LYS A 3 20.31 26.73 -12.89
C LYS A 3 18.84 26.50 -12.54
N CYS A 4 18.48 26.65 -11.26
CA CYS A 4 17.09 26.60 -10.84
C CYS A 4 16.33 27.82 -11.35
N LYS A 5 15.27 27.61 -12.14
CA LYS A 5 14.44 28.67 -12.71
C LYS A 5 13.64 29.48 -11.68
N TYR A 6 13.53 28.97 -10.44
CA TYR A 6 12.77 29.64 -9.39
C TYR A 6 13.65 30.46 -8.45
N CYS A 7 14.74 29.91 -7.90
CA CYS A 7 15.59 30.62 -6.93
C CYS A 7 16.97 30.97 -7.46
N GLY A 8 17.29 30.65 -8.72
CA GLY A 8 18.56 30.99 -9.34
C GLY A 8 19.79 30.17 -8.89
N LYS A 9 19.65 29.23 -7.93
CA LYS A 9 20.77 28.36 -7.49
C LYS A 9 21.28 27.50 -8.64
N GLU A 10 22.61 27.36 -8.71
CA GLU A 10 23.30 26.55 -9.71
C GLU A 10 23.70 25.19 -9.16
N PHE A 11 23.69 24.18 -10.03
CA PHE A 11 23.98 22.78 -9.71
C PHE A 11 24.86 22.17 -10.78
N GLU A 12 25.73 21.25 -10.39
CA GLU A 12 26.66 20.61 -11.32
C GLU A 12 25.98 19.59 -12.23
N THR A 13 24.94 18.89 -11.72
CA THR A 13 24.22 17.87 -12.48
C THR A 13 22.72 18.16 -12.57
N LYS A 14 22.07 17.56 -13.57
CA LYS A 14 20.64 17.66 -13.81
C LYS A 14 19.83 16.95 -12.70
N GLU A 15 20.37 15.89 -12.14
CA GLU A 15 19.78 15.14 -11.02
C GLU A 15 19.75 15.96 -9.74
N GLN A 16 20.85 16.66 -9.44
CA GLN A 16 20.92 17.59 -8.29
C GLN A 16 19.91 18.73 -8.44
N LEU A 17 19.79 19.32 -9.65
CA LEU A 17 18.77 20.33 -9.93
C LEU A 17 17.36 19.75 -9.78
N GLY A 18 17.11 18.52 -10.28
CA GLY A 18 15.81 17.85 -10.14
C GLY A 18 15.41 17.67 -8.68
N GLY A 19 16.33 17.16 -7.87
CA GLY A 19 16.15 17.03 -6.42
C GLY A 19 15.88 18.36 -5.74
N HIS A 20 16.64 19.41 -6.11
CA HIS A 20 16.44 20.76 -5.55
C HIS A 20 15.08 21.37 -5.93
N ILE A 21 14.62 21.23 -7.20
CA ILE A 21 13.35 21.83 -7.67
C ILE A 21 12.17 21.36 -6.81
N VAL A 22 12.16 20.09 -6.39
CA VAL A 22 11.11 19.53 -5.52
C VAL A 22 11.04 20.24 -4.16
N TRP A 23 12.18 20.69 -3.64
CA TRP A 23 12.31 21.34 -2.33
C TRP A 23 12.59 22.85 -2.41
N CYS A 24 12.62 23.42 -3.61
CA CYS A 24 12.91 24.83 -3.79
C CYS A 24 11.85 25.72 -3.14
N LYS A 25 12.30 26.60 -2.25
CA LYS A 25 11.40 27.52 -1.51
C LYS A 25 10.61 28.46 -2.42
N GLU A 26 11.18 28.84 -3.54
CA GLU A 26 10.60 29.78 -4.53
C GLU A 26 9.78 29.04 -5.60
N SER A 27 9.66 27.70 -5.54
CA SER A 27 8.87 26.95 -6.49
C SER A 27 7.38 27.08 -6.19
N PRO A 28 6.53 27.49 -7.15
CA PRO A 28 5.08 27.51 -6.96
C PRO A 28 4.49 26.11 -6.72
N ASN A 29 5.21 25.06 -7.13
CA ASN A 29 4.84 23.66 -6.93
C ASN A 29 5.51 23.02 -5.70
N ARG A 30 6.10 23.81 -4.80
CA ARG A 30 6.72 23.31 -3.55
C ARG A 30 5.81 22.39 -2.74
N ASN A 31 4.50 22.54 -2.89
CA ASN A 31 3.47 21.75 -2.25
C ASN A 31 3.00 20.53 -3.07
N GLY A 32 3.63 20.26 -4.23
CA GLY A 32 3.25 19.18 -5.14
C GLY A 32 3.45 17.77 -4.61
N HIS A 33 4.08 17.62 -3.45
CA HIS A 33 4.18 16.36 -2.72
C HIS A 33 3.33 16.45 -1.47
N SER A 34 2.11 15.94 -1.61
CA SER A 34 1.12 15.79 -0.56
C SER A 34 0.45 17.10 -0.14
N GLY A 35 -0.86 17.17 -0.23
CA GLY A 35 -1.70 18.21 0.36
C GLY A 35 -1.63 18.26 1.89
N PHE A 36 -0.43 18.32 2.43
CA PHE A 36 -0.15 18.55 3.83
C PHE A 36 0.10 20.04 4.02
N LYS A 37 -0.96 20.76 4.26
CA LYS A 37 -0.83 22.12 4.78
C LYS A 37 -0.30 22.00 6.21
N LYS A 38 0.81 22.69 6.51
CA LYS A 38 1.32 22.85 7.87
C LYS A 38 0.31 23.58 8.75
N TYR A 39 0.57 23.67 10.05
CA TYR A 39 -0.22 24.29 11.10
C TYR A 39 -0.74 25.72 10.79
N ASP A 40 -0.12 26.44 9.83
CA ASP A 40 -0.40 27.83 9.54
C ASP A 40 -1.87 28.15 9.16
N ASP A 41 -2.64 27.11 8.80
CA ASP A 41 -4.07 27.23 8.43
C ASP A 41 -5.03 26.60 9.48
N VAL A 42 -4.53 26.21 10.65
CA VAL A 42 -5.37 25.63 11.71
C VAL A 42 -5.73 26.74 12.69
N PRO A 43 -7.03 26.98 12.98
CA PRO A 43 -7.45 27.93 14.01
C PRO A 43 -6.78 27.60 15.35
N GLU A 44 -6.41 28.63 16.12
CA GLU A 44 -5.74 28.46 17.42
C GLU A 44 -6.56 27.56 18.37
N GLU A 45 -7.88 27.64 18.32
CA GLU A 45 -8.82 26.81 19.08
C GLU A 45 -8.76 25.31 18.73
N ASP A 46 -8.28 24.98 17.53
CA ASP A 46 -8.15 23.61 17.05
C ASP A 46 -6.72 23.07 17.16
N MET A 47 -5.76 23.92 17.52
CA MET A 47 -4.36 23.51 17.64
C MET A 47 -4.19 22.43 18.73
N GLY A 48 -3.52 21.33 18.34
CA GLY A 48 -3.25 20.20 19.25
C GLY A 48 -4.43 19.22 19.43
N LYS A 49 -5.63 19.51 18.94
CA LYS A 49 -6.71 18.52 18.93
C LYS A 49 -6.32 17.33 18.06
N LYS A 50 -6.63 16.11 18.52
CA LYS A 50 -6.33 14.87 17.75
C LYS A 50 -7.07 14.79 16.42
N VAL A 51 -8.27 15.36 16.36
CA VAL A 51 -9.15 15.36 15.19
C VAL A 51 -9.76 16.75 15.03
N ILE A 52 -9.75 17.26 13.81
CA ILE A 52 -10.41 18.52 13.43
C ILE A 52 -11.20 18.33 12.15
N MET A 53 -12.18 19.19 11.92
CA MET A 53 -12.97 19.21 10.68
C MET A 53 -12.42 20.26 9.73
N ARG A 54 -12.11 19.86 8.47
CA ARG A 54 -11.56 20.76 7.45
C ARG A 54 -12.00 20.36 6.05
N ASN A 55 -11.86 21.28 5.10
CA ASN A 55 -12.02 20.98 3.68
C ASN A 55 -10.79 20.26 3.12
N CYS A 56 -11.04 19.14 2.46
CA CYS A 56 -10.08 18.41 1.66
C CYS A 56 -10.44 18.57 0.19
N ASP A 57 -9.49 18.92 -0.67
CA ASP A 57 -9.72 19.13 -2.10
C ASP A 57 -10.34 17.90 -2.81
N LYS A 58 -10.10 16.69 -2.26
CA LYS A 58 -10.61 15.43 -2.80
C LYS A 58 -11.92 14.95 -2.15
N HIS A 59 -12.15 15.28 -0.87
CA HIS A 59 -13.21 14.66 -0.06
C HIS A 59 -14.18 15.66 0.56
N GLY A 60 -14.05 16.94 0.23
CA GLY A 60 -14.85 18.00 0.81
C GLY A 60 -14.62 18.15 2.32
N TYR A 61 -15.63 18.63 3.04
CA TYR A 61 -15.56 18.84 4.49
C TYR A 61 -15.54 17.51 5.24
N THR A 62 -14.43 17.20 5.91
CA THR A 62 -14.19 15.88 6.52
C THR A 62 -13.17 15.94 7.66
N GLU A 63 -13.03 14.84 8.38
CA GLU A 63 -12.11 14.68 9.48
C GLU A 63 -10.64 14.69 9.02
N PHE A 64 -9.83 15.46 9.73
CA PHE A 64 -8.37 15.45 9.66
C PHE A 64 -7.81 15.00 11.00
N THR A 65 -6.84 14.10 10.97
CA THR A 65 -6.18 13.56 12.15
C THR A 65 -4.78 14.13 12.30
N LEU A 66 -4.42 14.51 13.51
CA LEU A 66 -3.08 14.97 13.85
C LEU A 66 -2.10 13.79 13.84
N ARG A 67 -1.04 13.91 13.06
CA ARG A 67 0.05 12.93 13.01
C ARG A 67 1.12 13.25 14.05
N LYS A 68 2.01 12.29 14.31
CA LYS A 68 3.16 12.44 15.24
C LYS A 68 4.14 13.57 14.83
N ASP A 69 4.19 13.87 13.53
CA ASP A 69 5.02 14.96 12.97
C ASP A 69 4.32 16.33 13.06
N GLY A 70 3.19 16.43 13.76
CA GLY A 70 2.47 17.67 13.97
C GLY A 70 1.60 18.11 12.78
N VAL A 71 1.46 17.28 11.74
CA VAL A 71 0.70 17.63 10.53
C VAL A 71 -0.67 16.98 10.55
N TYR A 72 -1.72 17.75 10.24
CA TYR A 72 -3.07 17.21 10.05
C TYR A 72 -3.22 16.57 8.68
N ARG A 73 -3.75 15.36 8.64
CA ARG A 73 -4.02 14.62 7.41
C ARG A 73 -5.49 14.22 7.30
N CYS A 74 -6.07 14.47 6.13
CA CYS A 74 -7.42 13.99 5.82
C CYS A 74 -7.49 12.47 6.02
N LYS A 75 -8.42 12.01 6.84
CA LYS A 75 -8.62 10.60 7.20
C LYS A 75 -8.96 9.74 5.97
N LYS A 76 -9.79 10.27 5.06
CA LYS A 76 -10.15 9.60 3.81
C LYS A 76 -8.95 9.50 2.86
N CYS A 77 -8.15 10.58 2.70
CA CYS A 77 -6.91 10.51 1.91
C CYS A 77 -5.92 9.48 2.46
N ALA A 78 -5.84 9.34 3.78
CA ALA A 78 -5.00 8.33 4.42
C ALA A 78 -5.48 6.91 4.10
N ALA A 79 -6.80 6.67 4.21
CA ALA A 79 -7.41 5.39 3.85
C ALA A 79 -7.18 5.04 2.37
N ASP A 80 -7.41 5.99 1.46
CA ASP A 80 -7.17 5.79 0.02
C ASP A 80 -5.71 5.44 -0.29
N ALA A 81 -4.77 6.08 0.39
CA ALA A 81 -3.35 5.78 0.22
C ALA A 81 -3.02 4.35 0.65
N VAL A 82 -3.61 3.86 1.75
CA VAL A 82 -3.48 2.47 2.20
C VAL A 82 -4.09 1.52 1.18
N GLN A 83 -5.28 1.81 0.65
CA GLN A 83 -5.93 0.95 -0.35
C GLN A 83 -5.14 0.88 -1.65
N ARG A 84 -4.63 2.02 -2.14
CA ARG A 84 -3.75 2.03 -3.34
C ARG A 84 -2.49 1.18 -3.12
N ARG A 85 -1.85 1.30 -1.94
CA ARG A 85 -0.67 0.50 -1.61
C ARG A 85 -1.00 -0.99 -1.54
N ARG A 86 -2.13 -1.37 -0.90
CA ARG A 86 -2.59 -2.78 -0.84
C ARG A 86 -2.79 -3.35 -2.24
N ARG A 87 -3.47 -2.60 -3.12
CA ARG A 87 -3.70 -3.04 -4.50
C ARG A 87 -2.39 -3.25 -5.24
N LYS A 88 -1.48 -2.27 -5.20
CA LYS A 88 -0.16 -2.36 -5.84
C LYS A 88 0.63 -3.56 -5.33
N LEU A 89 0.72 -3.75 -4.01
CA LEU A 89 1.44 -4.88 -3.42
C LEU A 89 0.81 -6.22 -3.83
N LYS A 90 -0.52 -6.32 -3.89
CA LYS A 90 -1.21 -7.52 -4.34
C LYS A 90 -0.90 -7.83 -5.80
N GLU A 91 -0.92 -6.83 -6.69
CA GLU A 91 -0.56 -6.96 -8.10
C GLU A 91 0.87 -7.48 -8.26
N GLU A 92 1.83 -6.88 -7.53
CA GLU A 92 3.24 -7.29 -7.57
C GLU A 92 3.46 -8.71 -7.04
N LEU A 93 2.78 -9.11 -5.95
CA LEU A 93 2.92 -10.45 -5.36
C LEU A 93 2.22 -11.52 -6.19
N VAL A 94 1.06 -11.23 -6.77
CA VAL A 94 0.35 -12.14 -7.68
C VAL A 94 1.19 -12.39 -8.91
N ALA A 95 1.76 -11.33 -9.52
CA ALA A 95 2.69 -11.48 -10.64
C ALA A 95 3.93 -12.31 -10.27
N TYR A 96 4.51 -12.09 -9.09
CA TYR A 96 5.63 -12.85 -8.55
C TYR A 96 5.31 -14.36 -8.42
N LYS A 97 4.09 -14.72 -8.04
CA LYS A 97 3.61 -16.10 -7.90
C LYS A 97 3.06 -16.69 -9.20
N GLY A 98 3.32 -16.08 -10.36
CA GLY A 98 2.94 -16.59 -11.68
C GLY A 98 1.57 -16.15 -12.19
N GLY A 99 0.88 -15.24 -11.50
CA GLY A 99 -0.30 -14.52 -11.99
C GLY A 99 -1.62 -15.28 -12.05
N LYS A 100 -1.65 -16.57 -11.68
CA LYS A 100 -2.82 -17.45 -11.84
C LYS A 100 -3.00 -18.44 -10.69
N CYS A 101 -4.21 -18.92 -10.53
CA CYS A 101 -4.53 -19.99 -9.58
C CYS A 101 -3.74 -21.26 -9.89
N GLU A 102 -2.95 -21.75 -8.96
CA GLU A 102 -2.13 -22.96 -9.11
C GLU A 102 -2.98 -24.23 -9.28
N LYS A 103 -4.25 -24.23 -8.80
CA LYS A 103 -5.18 -25.38 -8.94
C LYS A 103 -5.90 -25.41 -10.29
N CYS A 104 -6.58 -24.32 -10.69
CA CYS A 104 -7.45 -24.32 -11.85
C CYS A 104 -7.00 -23.41 -13.00
N GLY A 105 -5.93 -22.64 -12.82
CA GLY A 105 -5.40 -21.75 -13.85
C GLY A 105 -6.11 -20.41 -13.98
N TYR A 106 -7.13 -20.10 -13.15
CA TYR A 106 -7.88 -18.84 -13.20
C TYR A 106 -6.93 -17.63 -13.03
N ASP A 107 -7.03 -16.64 -13.92
CA ASP A 107 -6.19 -15.45 -13.99
C ASP A 107 -6.95 -14.15 -14.37
N GLU A 108 -8.28 -14.21 -14.57
CA GLU A 108 -9.06 -13.08 -15.06
C GLU A 108 -9.11 -11.87 -14.10
N CYS A 109 -9.07 -12.13 -12.78
CA CYS A 109 -9.20 -11.07 -11.79
C CYS A 109 -8.21 -11.25 -10.62
N ILE A 110 -7.24 -10.34 -10.52
CA ILE A 110 -6.24 -10.33 -9.43
C ILE A 110 -6.91 -10.25 -8.05
N ALA A 111 -8.06 -9.56 -7.94
CA ALA A 111 -8.79 -9.46 -6.67
C ALA A 111 -9.28 -10.80 -6.15
N ALA A 112 -9.60 -11.74 -7.04
CA ALA A 112 -10.07 -13.08 -6.71
C ALA A 112 -8.94 -14.08 -6.40
N LEU A 113 -7.67 -13.69 -6.57
CA LEU A 113 -6.53 -14.54 -6.23
C LEU A 113 -6.11 -14.30 -4.78
N GLU A 114 -5.89 -15.38 -4.03
CA GLU A 114 -5.61 -15.36 -2.59
C GLU A 114 -4.39 -16.23 -2.27
N PHE A 115 -3.62 -15.82 -1.25
CA PHE A 115 -2.45 -16.56 -0.78
C PHE A 115 -2.87 -17.51 0.36
N HIS A 116 -2.65 -18.78 0.18
CA HIS A 116 -2.91 -19.81 1.20
C HIS A 116 -1.57 -20.40 1.70
N HIS A 117 -1.28 -20.28 3.00
CA HIS A 117 -0.07 -20.87 3.58
C HIS A 117 -0.09 -22.38 3.50
N ILE A 118 1.00 -22.95 2.98
CA ILE A 118 1.17 -24.41 2.85
C ILE A 118 1.21 -25.05 4.25
N ASN A 119 1.97 -24.42 5.15
CA ASN A 119 2.05 -24.79 6.55
C ASN A 119 1.60 -23.62 7.42
N PRO A 120 0.46 -23.71 8.15
CA PRO A 120 -0.01 -22.64 9.02
C PRO A 120 0.99 -22.23 10.12
N ASP A 121 1.81 -23.17 10.61
CA ASP A 121 2.78 -22.93 11.69
C ASP A 121 3.95 -22.06 11.25
N GLU A 122 4.25 -22.02 9.95
CA GLU A 122 5.30 -21.17 9.37
C GLU A 122 4.83 -19.75 9.02
N LYS A 123 3.56 -19.45 9.23
CA LYS A 123 2.98 -18.16 8.96
C LYS A 123 3.49 -17.10 9.93
N GLU A 124 4.25 -16.13 9.45
CA GLU A 124 4.72 -15.01 10.25
C GLU A 124 3.66 -13.90 10.34
N PHE A 125 2.93 -13.65 9.26
CA PHE A 125 1.89 -12.62 9.21
C PHE A 125 0.89 -12.83 8.06
N GLY A 126 -0.24 -12.12 8.11
CA GLY A 126 -1.20 -12.10 7.00
C GLY A 126 -0.77 -11.14 5.90
N ILE A 127 -0.49 -11.65 4.69
CA ILE A 127 -0.06 -10.85 3.53
C ILE A 127 -1.07 -9.75 3.22
N SER A 128 -2.36 -10.06 3.21
CA SER A 128 -3.44 -9.13 2.85
C SER A 128 -3.81 -8.15 3.97
N THR A 129 -3.63 -8.53 5.23
CA THR A 129 -4.08 -7.76 6.41
C THR A 129 -2.97 -6.85 6.95
N THR A 130 -1.85 -7.43 7.36
CA THR A 130 -0.76 -6.73 8.04
C THR A 130 0.46 -6.47 7.16
N GLY A 131 0.51 -7.07 5.97
CA GLY A 131 1.64 -6.95 5.05
C GLY A 131 1.82 -5.55 4.45
N VAL A 132 0.80 -4.68 4.47
CA VAL A 132 0.83 -3.36 3.81
C VAL A 132 1.94 -2.43 4.32
N THR A 133 2.43 -2.63 5.53
CA THR A 133 3.52 -1.84 6.14
C THR A 133 4.91 -2.42 5.91
N ARG A 134 5.01 -3.61 5.34
CA ARG A 134 6.28 -4.33 5.13
C ARG A 134 6.90 -4.01 3.76
N SER A 135 8.19 -4.30 3.60
CA SER A 135 8.86 -4.18 2.31
C SER A 135 8.42 -5.30 1.36
N LEU A 136 8.58 -5.08 0.06
CA LEU A 136 8.21 -6.08 -0.96
C LEU A 136 9.02 -7.37 -0.81
N GLU A 137 10.30 -7.28 -0.43
CA GLU A 137 11.18 -8.41 -0.21
C GLU A 137 10.69 -9.31 0.94
N VAL A 138 10.24 -8.69 2.05
CA VAL A 138 9.66 -9.42 3.18
C VAL A 138 8.35 -10.09 2.77
N LEU A 139 7.52 -9.40 1.98
CA LEU A 139 6.27 -9.96 1.46
C LEU A 139 6.49 -11.11 0.49
N LYS A 140 7.52 -11.07 -0.37
CA LYS A 140 7.88 -12.17 -1.26
C LYS A 140 8.29 -13.41 -0.47
N LYS A 141 9.14 -13.26 0.56
CA LYS A 141 9.53 -14.37 1.44
C LYS A 141 8.33 -15.05 2.10
N GLU A 142 7.34 -14.27 2.52
CA GLU A 142 6.11 -14.82 3.08
C GLU A 142 5.23 -15.46 1.99
N ALA A 143 5.17 -14.89 0.80
CA ALA A 143 4.45 -15.46 -0.34
C ALA A 143 5.06 -16.79 -0.83
N ASP A 144 6.38 -17.00 -0.65
CA ASP A 144 7.04 -18.28 -0.99
C ASP A 144 6.52 -19.45 -0.14
N LYS A 145 6.05 -19.15 1.08
CA LYS A 145 5.38 -20.13 1.98
C LYS A 145 3.93 -20.42 1.60
N CYS A 146 3.42 -19.77 0.55
CA CYS A 146 2.03 -19.82 0.13
C CYS A 146 1.87 -20.42 -1.27
N VAL A 147 0.70 -21.01 -1.51
CA VAL A 147 0.17 -21.28 -2.86
C VAL A 147 -0.80 -20.17 -3.24
N LEU A 148 -0.84 -19.83 -4.53
CA LEU A 148 -1.79 -18.85 -5.07
C LEU A 148 -3.03 -19.57 -5.58
N LEU A 149 -4.18 -19.30 -4.98
CA LEU A 149 -5.45 -19.93 -5.32
C LEU A 149 -6.50 -18.85 -5.67
N CYS A 150 -7.42 -19.15 -6.57
CA CYS A 150 -8.62 -18.33 -6.70
C CYS A 150 -9.55 -18.57 -5.48
N CYS A 151 -10.41 -17.61 -5.19
CA CYS A 151 -11.32 -17.66 -4.04
C CYS A 151 -12.17 -18.95 -3.97
N ASN A 152 -12.56 -19.51 -5.11
CA ASN A 152 -13.30 -20.75 -5.17
C ASN A 152 -12.45 -21.96 -4.76
N CYS A 153 -11.23 -22.08 -5.32
CA CYS A 153 -10.30 -23.16 -4.95
C CYS A 153 -9.84 -23.02 -3.50
N HIS A 154 -9.63 -21.80 -3.02
CA HIS A 154 -9.25 -21.52 -1.65
C HIS A 154 -10.35 -21.94 -0.65
N ARG A 155 -11.62 -21.58 -0.92
CA ARG A 155 -12.76 -22.02 -0.11
C ARG A 155 -12.96 -23.52 -0.14
N LYS A 156 -12.80 -24.15 -1.33
CA LYS A 156 -12.87 -25.62 -1.43
C LYS A 156 -11.80 -26.31 -0.58
N LEU A 157 -10.57 -25.78 -0.59
CA LEU A 157 -9.48 -26.31 0.22
C LEU A 157 -9.82 -26.21 1.72
N HIS A 158 -10.27 -25.04 2.19
CA HIS A 158 -10.69 -24.85 3.58
C HIS A 158 -11.85 -25.78 3.97
N TRP A 159 -12.86 -25.92 3.13
CA TRP A 159 -13.97 -26.84 3.38
C TRP A 159 -13.50 -28.28 3.63
N LEU A 160 -12.51 -28.76 2.86
CA LEU A 160 -11.95 -30.09 3.04
C LEU A 160 -11.15 -30.20 4.35
N LEU A 161 -10.33 -29.18 4.67
CA LEU A 161 -9.54 -29.14 5.89
C LEU A 161 -10.42 -29.07 7.14
N ASP A 162 -11.45 -28.22 7.15
CA ASP A 162 -12.39 -28.04 8.27
C ASP A 162 -13.26 -29.26 8.48
N GLY A 163 -13.53 -30.07 7.44
CA GLY A 163 -14.21 -31.34 7.51
C GLY A 163 -13.38 -32.51 8.07
N GLY A 164 -12.15 -32.24 8.53
CA GLY A 164 -11.23 -33.22 9.08
C GLY A 164 -10.68 -34.21 8.05
N VAL A 165 -10.82 -33.89 6.76
CA VAL A 165 -10.25 -34.71 5.68
C VAL A 165 -8.76 -34.36 5.56
N PRO A 166 -7.85 -35.32 5.71
CA PRO A 166 -6.43 -35.08 5.45
C PRO A 166 -6.23 -34.67 4.00
N VAL A 167 -5.86 -33.44 3.78
CA VAL A 167 -5.62 -32.90 2.42
C VAL A 167 -4.11 -32.82 2.19
N ASP A 168 -3.59 -33.70 1.32
CA ASP A 168 -2.27 -33.49 0.76
C ASP A 168 -2.36 -32.39 -0.29
N LEU A 169 -1.74 -31.25 0.01
CA LEU A 169 -1.79 -30.06 -0.86
C LEU A 169 -1.22 -30.33 -2.26
N LYS A 170 -0.18 -31.19 -2.37
CA LYS A 170 0.39 -31.58 -3.67
C LYS A 170 -0.64 -32.33 -4.52
N THR A 171 -1.39 -33.23 -3.90
CA THR A 171 -2.49 -33.95 -4.56
C THR A 171 -3.66 -33.02 -4.87
N PHE A 172 -4.01 -32.10 -3.96
CA PHE A 172 -5.05 -31.10 -4.22
C PHE A 172 -4.71 -30.23 -5.42
N LEU A 173 -3.47 -29.80 -5.60
CA LEU A 173 -3.04 -28.94 -6.71
C LEU A 173 -2.96 -29.66 -8.07
N LYS A 174 -2.84 -30.98 -8.11
CA LYS A 174 -2.91 -31.76 -9.37
C LYS A 174 -4.27 -31.54 -10.04
N LYS A 175 -4.23 -31.28 -11.36
CA LYS A 175 -5.42 -31.11 -12.19
C LYS A 175 -6.15 -32.43 -12.38
#